data_26d8dd4f5b796e47509ad326a75f03ab
#
_entry.id   26d8dd4f5b796e47509ad326a75f03ab
#
_cell.length_a   1.000
_cell.length_b   1.000
_cell.length_c   1.000
_cell.angle_alpha   90.00
_cell.angle_beta   90.00
_cell.angle_gamma   90.00
#
_symmetry.space_group_name_H-M   'P 1'
#
loop_
_entity.id
_entity.type
_entity.pdbx_description
1 polymer ?
#
loop_
_entity_poly.entity_id
_entity_poly.type
_entity_poly.pdbx_seq_one_letter_code
_entity_poly.pdbx_strand_id
1 'polypeptide(L)'
;NAGKRRNRIATFQSLQSLSQAMGRIEMRNTFQACSTAAITESFHNRILKSNPSKDIEQGYRGAVLALKAKYSANPLKKYNYCKDGLSMISKAIETSPYDLELRYLRLVIESNIPAFLGMNYNVKDDKQIILNNIGSEQDVNLKQIISSFLLNSNICTDKEKKMLAS
;
A
#
# COMPACT_ATOMS: atom_id res chain seq x y z
N ASN A 1 -35.39 -0.90 -30.19
CA ASN A 1 -35.34 -1.64 -28.91
C ASN A 1 -33.97 -2.26 -28.58
N ALA A 2 -33.12 -2.60 -29.56
CA ALA A 2 -31.76 -3.17 -29.32
C ALA A 2 -30.78 -2.17 -28.72
N GLY A 3 -30.83 -0.88 -29.07
CA GLY A 3 -29.97 0.15 -28.54
C GLY A 3 -30.20 0.47 -27.04
N LYS A 4 -31.47 0.45 -26.59
CA LYS A 4 -31.83 0.64 -25.18
C LYS A 4 -31.39 -0.55 -24.31
N ARG A 5 -31.40 -1.80 -24.85
CA ARG A 5 -30.89 -2.96 -24.11
C ARG A 5 -29.38 -2.96 -23.95
N ARG A 6 -28.62 -2.58 -25.00
CA ARG A 6 -27.15 -2.46 -24.94
C ARG A 6 -26.71 -1.39 -23.92
N ASN A 7 -27.40 -0.25 -23.87
CA ASN A 7 -27.08 0.81 -22.92
C ASN A 7 -27.35 0.40 -21.46
N ARG A 8 -28.42 -0.36 -21.20
CA ARG A 8 -28.72 -0.89 -19.85
C ARG A 8 -27.72 -1.94 -19.40
N ILE A 9 -27.26 -2.82 -20.29
CA ILE A 9 -26.25 -3.83 -19.97
C ILE A 9 -24.90 -3.18 -19.67
N ALA A 10 -24.47 -2.20 -20.50
CA ALA A 10 -23.25 -1.44 -20.27
C ALA A 10 -23.30 -0.66 -18.95
N THR A 11 -24.45 -0.05 -18.61
CA THR A 11 -24.64 0.68 -17.35
C THR A 11 -24.63 -0.27 -16.15
N PHE A 12 -25.21 -1.46 -16.28
CA PHE A 12 -25.23 -2.47 -15.22
C PHE A 12 -23.82 -3.06 -14.98
N GLN A 13 -23.08 -3.34 -16.05
CA GLN A 13 -21.68 -3.78 -15.97
C GLN A 13 -20.76 -2.72 -15.36
N SER A 14 -20.97 -1.43 -15.70
CA SER A 14 -20.20 -0.34 -15.09
C SER A 14 -20.54 -0.14 -13.61
N LEU A 15 -21.81 -0.32 -13.20
CA LEU A 15 -22.21 -0.30 -11.79
C LEU A 15 -21.67 -1.49 -11.01
N GLN A 16 -21.61 -2.68 -11.62
CA GLN A 16 -20.98 -3.84 -11.00
C GLN A 16 -19.46 -3.67 -10.84
N SER A 17 -18.78 -3.07 -11.82
CA SER A 17 -17.35 -2.78 -11.72
C SER A 17 -17.06 -1.72 -10.65
N LEU A 18 -17.93 -0.71 -10.48
CA LEU A 18 -17.86 0.26 -9.39
C LEU A 18 -18.11 -0.36 -8.02
N SER A 19 -19.02 -1.33 -7.92
CA SER A 19 -19.29 -2.06 -6.66
C SER A 19 -18.17 -3.04 -6.28
N GLN A 20 -17.29 -3.41 -7.21
CA GLN A 20 -16.16 -4.30 -6.97
C GLN A 20 -14.84 -3.54 -6.66
N ALA A 21 -14.78 -2.23 -6.94
CA ALA A 21 -13.64 -1.40 -6.60
C ALA A 21 -13.56 -1.19 -5.09
N MET A 22 -12.43 -1.55 -4.49
CA MET A 22 -12.17 -1.25 -3.09
C MET A 22 -11.88 0.25 -2.92
N GLY A 23 -12.53 0.90 -1.97
CA GLY A 23 -12.20 2.26 -1.58
C GLY A 23 -10.84 2.34 -0.87
N ARG A 24 -10.21 3.53 -0.87
CA ARG A 24 -8.89 3.76 -0.23
C ARG A 24 -8.89 3.34 1.25
N ILE A 25 -9.91 3.74 2.00
CA ILE A 25 -10.06 3.39 3.43
C ILE A 25 -10.22 1.88 3.63
N GLU A 26 -10.97 1.22 2.76
CA GLU A 26 -11.17 -0.22 2.82
C GLU A 26 -9.86 -0.98 2.53
N MET A 27 -9.09 -0.57 1.51
CA MET A 27 -7.77 -1.15 1.22
C MET A 27 -6.82 -0.99 2.41
N ARG A 28 -6.79 0.20 3.01
CA ARG A 28 -5.98 0.52 4.19
C ARG A 28 -6.32 -0.38 5.36
N ASN A 29 -7.58 -0.47 5.73
CA ASN A 29 -8.04 -1.29 6.84
C ASN A 29 -7.77 -2.78 6.60
N THR A 30 -7.99 -3.26 5.37
CA THR A 30 -7.72 -4.65 5.01
C THR A 30 -6.22 -4.96 5.07
N PHE A 31 -5.37 -4.05 4.62
CA PHE A 31 -3.91 -4.19 4.71
C PHE A 31 -3.45 -4.27 6.17
N GLN A 32 -3.95 -3.40 7.05
CA GLN A 32 -3.65 -3.43 8.48
C GLN A 32 -4.09 -4.76 9.15
N ALA A 33 -5.14 -5.38 8.64
CA ALA A 33 -5.66 -6.64 9.15
C ALA A 33 -4.92 -7.89 8.63
N CYS A 34 -3.96 -7.76 7.71
CA CYS A 34 -3.22 -8.88 7.11
C CYS A 34 -2.24 -9.54 8.09
N SER A 35 -2.77 -10.16 9.14
CA SER A 35 -2.01 -10.83 10.20
C SER A 35 -1.74 -12.33 9.96
N THR A 36 -2.40 -12.93 8.96
CA THR A 36 -2.25 -14.35 8.59
C THR A 36 -2.07 -14.52 7.08
N ALA A 37 -1.55 -15.68 6.67
CA ALA A 37 -1.42 -16.05 5.26
C ALA A 37 -2.78 -16.04 4.54
N ALA A 38 -3.83 -16.57 5.19
CA ALA A 38 -5.17 -16.67 4.61
C ALA A 38 -5.80 -15.29 4.35
N ILE A 39 -5.69 -14.35 5.30
CA ILE A 39 -6.20 -12.99 5.14
C ILE A 39 -5.42 -12.26 4.04
N THR A 40 -4.09 -12.40 4.01
CA THR A 40 -3.22 -11.78 3.01
C THR A 40 -3.55 -12.30 1.61
N GLU A 41 -3.75 -13.61 1.44
CA GLU A 41 -4.12 -14.22 0.16
C GLU A 41 -5.52 -13.77 -0.29
N SER A 42 -6.48 -13.71 0.63
CA SER A 42 -7.84 -13.23 0.35
C SER A 42 -7.82 -11.77 -0.14
N PHE A 43 -7.05 -10.90 0.52
CA PHE A 43 -6.91 -9.51 0.09
C PHE A 43 -6.22 -9.40 -1.27
N HIS A 44 -5.14 -10.15 -1.49
CA HIS A 44 -4.44 -10.18 -2.78
C HIS A 44 -5.39 -10.59 -3.92
N ASN A 45 -6.13 -11.68 -3.75
CA ASN A 45 -7.08 -12.15 -4.75
C ASN A 45 -8.22 -11.15 -5.01
N ARG A 46 -8.69 -10.46 -3.97
CA ARG A 46 -9.74 -9.45 -4.10
C ARG A 46 -9.24 -8.21 -4.84
N ILE A 47 -8.06 -7.70 -4.50
CA ILE A 47 -7.53 -6.49 -5.14
C ILE A 47 -7.11 -6.74 -6.60
N LEU A 48 -6.72 -7.96 -6.97
CA LEU A 48 -6.44 -8.32 -8.36
C LEU A 48 -7.67 -8.31 -9.26
N LYS A 49 -8.86 -8.51 -8.70
CA LYS A 49 -10.14 -8.45 -9.44
C LYS A 49 -10.61 -7.02 -9.68
N SER A 50 -10.13 -6.05 -8.91
CA SER A 50 -10.40 -4.65 -9.16
C SER A 50 -9.62 -4.16 -10.39
N ASN A 51 -10.20 -3.24 -11.17
CA ASN A 51 -9.46 -2.62 -12.27
C ASN A 51 -8.58 -1.51 -11.69
N PRO A 52 -7.24 -1.57 -11.80
CA PRO A 52 -6.36 -0.56 -11.22
C PRO A 52 -6.43 0.72 -12.04
N SER A 53 -7.39 1.56 -11.73
CA SER A 53 -7.54 2.87 -12.36
C SER A 53 -6.80 3.98 -11.62
N LYS A 54 -6.27 3.69 -10.42
CA LYS A 54 -5.64 4.67 -9.53
C LYS A 54 -4.30 4.17 -9.00
N ASP A 55 -3.36 5.09 -8.80
CA ASP A 55 -2.03 4.78 -8.27
C ASP A 55 -2.09 4.11 -6.90
N ILE A 56 -3.04 4.51 -6.05
CA ILE A 56 -3.19 3.91 -4.72
C ILE A 56 -3.58 2.42 -4.79
N GLU A 57 -4.41 2.02 -5.74
CA GLU A 57 -4.75 0.59 -5.95
C GLU A 57 -3.52 -0.20 -6.40
N GLN A 58 -2.72 0.37 -7.29
CA GLN A 58 -1.45 -0.21 -7.72
C GLN A 58 -0.45 -0.33 -6.56
N GLY A 59 -0.39 0.69 -5.71
CA GLY A 59 0.41 0.68 -4.49
C GLY A 59 0.01 -0.45 -3.55
N TYR A 60 -1.28 -0.62 -3.27
CA TYR A 60 -1.77 -1.72 -2.42
C TYR A 60 -1.61 -3.10 -3.05
N ARG A 61 -1.74 -3.23 -4.36
CA ARG A 61 -1.40 -4.49 -5.05
C ARG A 61 0.05 -4.88 -4.80
N GLY A 62 0.96 -3.91 -4.94
CA GLY A 62 2.37 -4.12 -4.66
C GLY A 62 2.63 -4.44 -3.19
N ALA A 63 2.00 -3.72 -2.27
CA ALA A 63 2.19 -3.90 -0.83
C ALA A 63 1.70 -5.28 -0.37
N VAL A 64 0.52 -5.73 -0.77
CA VAL A 64 0.02 -7.06 -0.39
C VAL A 64 0.81 -8.19 -1.06
N LEU A 65 1.30 -7.99 -2.28
CA LEU A 65 2.18 -8.94 -2.95
C LEU A 65 3.49 -9.11 -2.15
N ALA A 66 4.14 -8.00 -1.77
CA ALA A 66 5.34 -8.04 -0.94
C ALA A 66 5.07 -8.69 0.44
N LEU A 67 3.91 -8.42 1.04
CA LEU A 67 3.52 -9.01 2.32
C LEU A 67 3.40 -10.54 2.27
N LYS A 68 3.08 -11.13 1.12
CA LYS A 68 3.06 -12.60 0.92
C LYS A 68 4.43 -13.24 1.19
N ALA A 69 5.51 -12.49 1.04
CA ALA A 69 6.86 -12.97 1.35
C ALA A 69 6.98 -13.46 2.80
N LYS A 70 6.29 -12.81 3.75
CA LYS A 70 6.28 -13.19 5.16
C LYS A 70 5.80 -14.63 5.37
N TYR A 71 4.88 -15.09 4.55
CA TYR A 71 4.21 -16.39 4.69
C TYR A 71 4.73 -17.47 3.73
N SER A 72 5.70 -17.16 2.90
CA SER A 72 6.31 -18.14 2.00
C SER A 72 7.45 -18.86 2.70
N ALA A 73 7.52 -20.19 2.56
CA ALA A 73 8.67 -20.99 3.00
C ALA A 73 9.82 -20.99 1.96
N ASN A 74 9.53 -20.69 0.71
CA ASN A 74 10.51 -20.72 -0.38
C ASN A 74 11.30 -19.40 -0.48
N PRO A 75 12.63 -19.39 -0.29
CA PRO A 75 13.45 -18.18 -0.31
C PRO A 75 13.37 -17.39 -1.64
N LEU A 76 13.33 -18.10 -2.77
CA LEU A 76 13.24 -17.46 -4.09
C LEU A 76 11.88 -16.77 -4.28
N LYS A 77 10.80 -17.40 -3.83
CA LYS A 77 9.46 -16.76 -3.83
C LYS A 77 9.43 -15.55 -2.91
N LYS A 78 10.03 -15.61 -1.72
CA LYS A 78 10.15 -14.46 -0.82
C LYS A 78 10.81 -13.28 -1.52
N TYR A 79 11.97 -13.53 -2.13
CA TYR A 79 12.70 -12.51 -2.87
C TYR A 79 11.85 -11.90 -3.99
N ASN A 80 11.22 -12.73 -4.82
CA ASN A 80 10.41 -12.26 -5.93
C ASN A 80 9.19 -11.47 -5.46
N TYR A 81 8.48 -11.91 -4.41
CA TYR A 81 7.36 -11.17 -3.85
C TYR A 81 7.75 -9.78 -3.36
N CYS A 82 8.88 -9.65 -2.65
CA CYS A 82 9.39 -8.35 -2.23
C CYS A 82 9.77 -7.48 -3.43
N LYS A 83 10.55 -8.00 -4.36
CA LYS A 83 11.04 -7.27 -5.53
C LYS A 83 9.88 -6.77 -6.41
N ASP A 84 8.98 -7.65 -6.77
CA ASP A 84 7.85 -7.33 -7.65
C ASP A 84 6.86 -6.38 -6.97
N GLY A 85 6.57 -6.61 -5.69
CA GLY A 85 5.71 -5.74 -4.90
C GLY A 85 6.29 -4.33 -4.76
N LEU A 86 7.56 -4.19 -4.42
CA LEU A 86 8.24 -2.88 -4.34
C LEU A 86 8.30 -2.16 -5.68
N SER A 87 8.51 -2.89 -6.78
CA SER A 87 8.45 -2.31 -8.12
C SER A 87 7.09 -1.69 -8.43
N MET A 88 6.00 -2.36 -8.07
CA MET A 88 4.63 -1.84 -8.26
C MET A 88 4.38 -0.58 -7.43
N ILE A 89 4.79 -0.56 -6.15
CA ILE A 89 4.65 0.62 -5.30
C ILE A 89 5.48 1.78 -5.86
N SER A 90 6.71 1.53 -6.28
CA SER A 90 7.60 2.56 -6.82
C SER A 90 7.03 3.21 -8.09
N LYS A 91 6.45 2.43 -9.00
CA LYS A 91 5.75 2.96 -10.18
C LYS A 91 4.56 3.84 -9.81
N ALA A 92 3.79 3.46 -8.81
CA ALA A 92 2.69 4.30 -8.31
C ALA A 92 3.21 5.63 -7.73
N ILE A 93 4.33 5.60 -7.00
CA ILE A 93 4.98 6.81 -6.46
C ILE A 93 5.53 7.71 -7.57
N GLU A 94 6.06 7.16 -8.68
CA GLU A 94 6.51 7.97 -9.82
C GLU A 94 5.40 8.87 -10.37
N THR A 95 4.16 8.38 -10.39
CA THR A 95 2.98 9.13 -10.84
C THR A 95 2.42 10.05 -9.75
N SER A 96 2.47 9.62 -8.49
CA SER A 96 1.94 10.36 -7.34
C SER A 96 3.00 10.54 -6.24
N PRO A 97 4.06 11.34 -6.48
CA PRO A 97 5.27 11.37 -5.62
C PRO A 97 5.05 11.94 -4.23
N TYR A 98 3.98 12.70 -4.01
CA TYR A 98 3.62 13.31 -2.72
C TYR A 98 2.46 12.60 -2.01
N ASP A 99 1.97 11.47 -2.53
CA ASP A 99 0.98 10.65 -1.83
C ASP A 99 1.65 9.97 -0.63
N LEU A 100 1.33 10.43 0.58
CA LEU A 100 1.96 9.93 1.81
C LEU A 100 1.60 8.48 2.10
N GLU A 101 0.44 8.01 1.65
CA GLU A 101 0.03 6.62 1.83
C GLU A 101 0.87 5.68 0.98
N LEU A 102 1.18 6.03 -0.27
CA LEU A 102 2.09 5.28 -1.12
C LEU A 102 3.51 5.24 -0.54
N ARG A 103 4.01 6.37 -0.05
CA ARG A 103 5.31 6.44 0.63
C ARG A 103 5.35 5.57 1.88
N TYR A 104 4.28 5.62 2.67
CA TYR A 104 4.13 4.78 3.85
C TYR A 104 4.13 3.28 3.52
N LEU A 105 3.40 2.86 2.48
CA LEU A 105 3.39 1.46 2.06
C LEU A 105 4.79 0.96 1.70
N ARG A 106 5.56 1.74 0.93
CA ARG A 106 6.94 1.36 0.59
C ARG A 106 7.83 1.35 1.82
N LEU A 107 7.72 2.36 2.67
CA LEU A 107 8.50 2.46 3.90
C LEU A 107 8.26 1.26 4.83
N VAL A 108 7.00 0.85 5.03
CA VAL A 108 6.66 -0.33 5.85
C VAL A 108 7.29 -1.59 5.26
N ILE A 109 7.18 -1.80 3.96
CA ILE A 109 7.73 -3.00 3.32
C ILE A 109 9.26 -3.00 3.41
N GLU A 110 9.93 -1.93 2.97
CA GLU A 110 11.40 -1.85 2.94
C GLU A 110 12.02 -1.93 4.34
N SER A 111 11.40 -1.32 5.35
CA SER A 111 11.91 -1.37 6.73
C SER A 111 11.81 -2.74 7.39
N ASN A 112 10.97 -3.63 6.85
CA ASN A 112 10.82 -5.01 7.32
C ASN A 112 11.64 -6.02 6.50
N ILE A 113 12.30 -5.60 5.43
CA ILE A 113 13.19 -6.47 4.65
C ILE A 113 14.58 -6.47 5.29
N PRO A 114 15.21 -7.65 5.50
CA PRO A 114 16.57 -7.71 6.00
C PRO A 114 17.55 -6.91 5.13
N ALA A 115 18.40 -6.10 5.76
CA ALA A 115 19.31 -5.19 5.06
C ALA A 115 20.25 -5.89 4.07
N PHE A 116 20.66 -7.15 4.36
CA PHE A 116 21.55 -7.92 3.50
C PHE A 116 20.92 -8.28 2.13
N LEU A 117 19.59 -8.18 1.98
CA LEU A 117 18.92 -8.37 0.69
C LEU A 117 19.00 -7.14 -0.23
N GLY A 118 19.48 -6.01 0.29
CA GLY A 118 19.72 -4.80 -0.50
C GLY A 118 18.48 -4.23 -1.18
N MET A 119 17.32 -4.27 -0.52
CA MET A 119 16.03 -3.80 -1.07
C MET A 119 15.42 -2.64 -0.28
N ASN A 120 16.21 -1.95 0.54
CA ASN A 120 15.76 -0.86 1.42
C ASN A 120 16.34 0.49 1.00
N TYR A 121 16.35 0.74 -0.30
CA TYR A 121 16.96 1.95 -0.88
C TYR A 121 16.23 3.25 -0.55
N ASN A 122 14.91 3.19 -0.35
CA ASN A 122 14.05 4.37 -0.26
C ASN A 122 13.66 4.74 1.17
N VAL A 123 14.07 3.94 2.18
CA VAL A 123 13.69 4.14 3.59
C VAL A 123 13.97 5.56 4.07
N LYS A 124 15.16 6.09 3.77
CA LYS A 124 15.55 7.44 4.18
C LYS A 124 14.72 8.52 3.50
N ASP A 125 14.52 8.41 2.20
CA ASP A 125 13.81 9.41 1.40
C ASP A 125 12.31 9.40 1.72
N ASP A 126 11.68 8.21 1.79
CA ASP A 126 10.28 8.09 2.13
C ASP A 126 9.99 8.60 3.55
N LYS A 127 10.85 8.25 4.53
CA LYS A 127 10.76 8.80 5.89
C LYS A 127 10.83 10.32 5.88
N GLN A 128 11.80 10.90 5.18
CA GLN A 128 11.97 12.35 5.15
C GLN A 128 10.78 13.08 4.51
N ILE A 129 10.25 12.55 3.39
CA ILE A 129 9.08 13.13 2.74
C ILE A 129 7.86 13.04 3.65
N ILE A 130 7.65 11.91 4.33
CA ILE A 130 6.57 11.75 5.29
C ILE A 130 6.71 12.75 6.43
N LEU A 131 7.86 12.81 7.09
CA LEU A 131 8.09 13.73 8.22
C LEU A 131 7.86 15.19 7.85
N ASN A 132 8.25 15.60 6.64
CA ASN A 132 8.09 16.97 6.17
C ASN A 132 6.62 17.33 5.86
N ASN A 133 5.75 16.36 5.60
CA ASN A 133 4.40 16.62 5.11
C ASN A 133 3.29 16.08 6.03
N ILE A 134 3.60 15.23 7.01
CA ILE A 134 2.60 14.62 7.89
C ILE A 134 1.79 15.64 8.69
N GLY A 135 2.39 16.76 9.02
CA GLY A 135 1.73 17.86 9.75
C GLY A 135 0.54 18.45 8.99
N SER A 136 0.60 18.49 7.66
CA SER A 136 -0.45 19.03 6.79
C SER A 136 -1.42 17.98 6.24
N GLU A 137 -1.22 16.69 6.58
CA GLU A 137 -2.11 15.62 6.14
C GLU A 137 -3.52 15.79 6.73
N GLN A 138 -4.52 15.82 5.86
CA GLN A 138 -5.92 16.05 6.24
C GLN A 138 -6.67 14.75 6.58
N ASP A 139 -6.21 13.61 6.06
CA ASP A 139 -6.76 12.30 6.43
C ASP A 139 -6.26 11.89 7.81
N VAL A 140 -7.09 12.16 8.83
CA VAL A 140 -6.76 11.93 10.24
C VAL A 140 -6.44 10.46 10.51
N ASN A 141 -7.15 9.53 9.89
CA ASN A 141 -6.89 8.10 10.04
C ASN A 141 -5.52 7.71 9.46
N LEU A 142 -5.19 8.19 8.26
CA LEU A 142 -3.89 7.97 7.65
C LEU A 142 -2.77 8.55 8.52
N LYS A 143 -2.95 9.80 8.97
CA LYS A 143 -1.98 10.49 9.85
C LYS A 143 -1.71 9.68 11.12
N GLN A 144 -2.75 9.15 11.77
CA GLN A 144 -2.62 8.33 12.97
C GLN A 144 -1.85 7.03 12.70
N ILE A 145 -2.17 6.32 11.61
CA ILE A 145 -1.50 5.07 11.24
C ILE A 145 -0.02 5.30 10.97
N ILE A 146 0.32 6.31 10.17
CA ILE A 146 1.70 6.65 9.83
C ILE A 146 2.48 7.07 11.10
N SER A 147 1.90 7.97 11.90
CA SER A 147 2.55 8.43 13.13
C SER A 147 2.79 7.30 14.12
N SER A 148 1.80 6.42 14.31
CA SER A 148 1.94 5.25 15.17
C SER A 148 3.05 4.30 14.69
N PHE A 149 3.13 4.04 13.39
CA PHE A 149 4.20 3.24 12.81
C PHE A 149 5.57 3.85 13.06
N LEU A 150 5.74 5.15 12.77
CA LEU A 150 7.03 5.84 12.94
C LEU A 150 7.46 5.89 14.41
N LEU A 151 6.56 6.17 15.34
CA LEU A 151 6.83 6.22 16.78
C LEU A 151 7.29 4.86 17.33
N ASN A 152 6.71 3.76 16.83
CA ASN A 152 7.04 2.40 17.28
C ASN A 152 8.19 1.74 16.50
N SER A 153 8.69 2.39 15.45
CA SER A 153 9.77 1.88 14.63
C SER A 153 11.16 2.30 15.13
N ASN A 154 12.19 1.59 14.64
CA ASN A 154 13.59 1.92 14.89
C ASN A 154 14.19 2.83 13.79
N ILE A 155 13.38 3.28 12.83
CA ILE A 155 13.85 4.10 11.70
C ILE A 155 13.88 5.60 12.02
N CYS A 156 13.19 6.02 13.08
CA CYS A 156 13.15 7.41 13.53
C CYS A 156 14.11 7.63 14.71
N THR A 157 14.78 8.77 14.71
CA THR A 157 15.57 9.26 15.86
C THR A 157 14.63 9.74 16.97
N ASP A 158 15.16 9.87 18.20
CA ASP A 158 14.38 10.40 19.33
C ASP A 158 13.87 11.83 19.07
N LYS A 159 14.64 12.63 18.33
CA LYS A 159 14.23 13.99 17.93
C LYS A 159 13.04 13.93 16.98
N GLU A 160 13.08 13.07 15.97
CA GLU A 160 11.97 12.87 15.01
C GLU A 160 10.71 12.35 15.72
N LYS A 161 10.87 11.43 16.68
CA LYS A 161 9.73 10.92 17.46
C LYS A 161 9.10 12.00 18.34
N LYS A 162 9.89 12.88 18.94
CA LYS A 162 9.37 14.04 19.71
C LYS A 162 8.56 15.00 18.83
N MET A 163 9.01 15.24 17.60
CA MET A 163 8.27 16.08 16.64
C MET A 163 6.91 15.46 16.24
N LEU A 164 6.84 14.14 16.14
CA LEU A 164 5.59 13.44 15.79
C LEU A 164 4.58 13.42 16.96
N ALA A 165 5.06 13.51 18.20
CA ALA A 165 4.23 13.47 19.40
C ALA A 165 3.73 14.86 19.85
N SER A 166 4.24 15.94 19.25
CA SER A 166 3.83 17.32 19.51
C SER A 166 2.63 17.75 18.67
#